data_7f0076fb5ce8f4b218f13f48bfe37cf9
#
_entry.id   7f0076fb5ce8f4b218f13f48bfe37cf9
#
_cell.length_a   1.000
_cell.length_b   1.000
_cell.length_c   1.000
_cell.angle_alpha   90.00
_cell.angle_beta   90.00
_cell.angle_gamma   90.00
#
_symmetry.space_group_name_H-M   'P 1'
#
loop_
_entity.id
_entity.type
_entity.pdbx_description
1 polymer ?
#
loop_
_entity_poly.entity_id
_entity_poly.type
_entity_poly.pdbx_seq_one_letter_code
_entity_poly.pdbx_strand_id
1 'polypeptide(L)'
;SPKAIAAIKAGLDDLHRYPEVVLGDFLRALAAHTGLELSQLVVGPGSDELLTRLVHAYAGPGDELVHSAHCYGKFPIYARMAGAAPVAAPDRDFRVDVDAVLSCLTERTRIVLLANPDNPTGAWISGAELRRLHAGLPDHTVLAIDGAYTDYVSDPHYEDGLALAAGANNVVV
;
A
#
# COMPACT_ATOMS: atom_id res chain seq x y z
N SER A 1 -13.78 -17.88 1.10
CA SER A 1 -14.96 -17.69 1.94
C SER A 1 -16.21 -18.32 1.28
N PRO A 2 -17.07 -19.05 2.03
CA PRO A 2 -18.32 -19.58 1.49
C PRO A 2 -19.26 -18.49 0.96
N LYS A 3 -19.26 -17.30 1.61
CA LYS A 3 -20.04 -16.14 1.15
C LYS A 3 -19.54 -15.60 -0.19
N ALA A 4 -18.23 -15.56 -0.41
CA ALA A 4 -17.65 -15.14 -1.69
C ALA A 4 -18.03 -16.10 -2.82
N ILE A 5 -17.97 -17.43 -2.56
CA ILE A 5 -18.39 -18.44 -3.53
C ILE A 5 -19.87 -18.29 -3.89
N ALA A 6 -20.72 -18.04 -2.90
CA ALA A 6 -22.16 -17.84 -3.13
C ALA A 6 -22.41 -16.56 -3.97
N ALA A 7 -21.71 -15.47 -3.68
CA ALA A 7 -21.82 -14.22 -4.44
C ALA A 7 -21.36 -14.39 -5.90
N ILE A 8 -20.25 -15.10 -6.13
CA ILE A 8 -19.75 -15.39 -7.49
C ILE A 8 -20.80 -16.19 -8.27
N LYS A 9 -21.37 -17.25 -7.65
CA LYS A 9 -22.40 -18.07 -8.31
C LYS A 9 -23.64 -17.26 -8.68
N ALA A 10 -24.07 -16.34 -7.80
CA ALA A 10 -25.22 -15.49 -8.04
C ALA A 10 -24.98 -14.46 -9.16
N GLY A 11 -23.73 -14.05 -9.37
CA GLY A 11 -23.36 -13.07 -10.41
C GLY A 11 -23.08 -13.66 -11.80
N LEU A 12 -23.09 -15.01 -11.97
CA LEU A 12 -22.72 -15.62 -13.24
C LEU A 12 -23.62 -15.23 -14.42
N ASP A 13 -24.91 -15.03 -14.18
CA ASP A 13 -25.86 -14.67 -15.23
C ASP A 13 -25.65 -13.24 -15.76
N ASP A 14 -24.97 -12.40 -15.02
CA ASP A 14 -24.71 -10.99 -15.34
C ASP A 14 -23.31 -10.71 -15.93
N LEU A 15 -22.46 -11.74 -16.13
CA LEU A 15 -21.08 -11.59 -16.62
C LEU A 15 -20.98 -10.92 -17.99
N HIS A 16 -22.05 -10.91 -18.80
CA HIS A 16 -22.11 -10.25 -20.09
C HIS A 16 -22.26 -8.73 -20.01
N ARG A 17 -22.52 -8.19 -18.82
CA ARG A 17 -22.67 -6.74 -18.59
C ARG A 17 -21.32 -6.10 -18.27
N TYR A 18 -21.12 -4.88 -18.76
CA TYR A 18 -20.02 -4.07 -18.25
C TYR A 18 -20.18 -3.81 -16.76
N PRO A 19 -19.08 -3.76 -16.00
CA PRO A 19 -19.14 -3.31 -14.61
C PRO A 19 -19.71 -1.89 -14.56
N GLU A 20 -20.40 -1.56 -13.47
CA GLU A 20 -20.84 -0.18 -13.24
C GLU A 20 -19.63 0.76 -13.29
N VAL A 21 -19.76 1.87 -14.01
CA VAL A 21 -18.70 2.90 -14.13
C VAL A 21 -18.31 3.45 -12.75
N VAL A 22 -19.29 3.51 -11.86
CA VAL A 22 -19.11 3.77 -10.43
C VAL A 22 -19.47 2.47 -9.73
N LEU A 23 -18.52 1.78 -9.13
CA LEU A 23 -18.69 0.55 -8.34
C LEU A 23 -19.48 0.84 -7.04
N GLY A 24 -20.69 1.39 -7.20
CA GLY A 24 -21.43 2.10 -6.17
C GLY A 24 -21.69 1.29 -4.91
N ASP A 25 -22.19 0.06 -5.03
CA ASP A 25 -22.50 -0.78 -3.85
C ASP A 25 -21.24 -1.28 -3.17
N PHE A 26 -20.25 -1.70 -3.96
CA PHE A 26 -18.98 -2.17 -3.42
C PHE A 26 -18.20 -1.05 -2.73
N LEU A 27 -18.07 0.12 -3.37
CA LEU A 27 -17.37 1.25 -2.77
C LEU A 27 -18.10 1.78 -1.52
N ARG A 28 -19.43 1.78 -1.49
CA ARG A 28 -20.19 2.15 -0.30
C ARG A 28 -19.95 1.17 0.85
N ALA A 29 -19.93 -0.12 0.57
CA ALA A 29 -19.62 -1.15 1.56
C ALA A 29 -18.19 -1.02 2.08
N LEU A 30 -17.22 -0.74 1.19
CA LEU A 30 -15.83 -0.52 1.56
C LEU A 30 -15.66 0.76 2.40
N ALA A 31 -16.28 1.86 2.01
CA ALA A 31 -16.29 3.11 2.78
C ALA A 31 -16.86 2.91 4.20
N ALA A 32 -17.99 2.19 4.31
CA ALA A 32 -18.59 1.87 5.61
C ALA A 32 -17.67 0.96 6.47
N HIS A 33 -16.88 0.09 5.85
CA HIS A 33 -15.95 -0.81 6.55
C HIS A 33 -14.69 -0.08 7.00
N THR A 34 -14.13 0.78 6.16
CA THR A 34 -12.86 1.48 6.42
C THR A 34 -13.01 2.80 7.16
N GLY A 35 -14.22 3.38 7.15
CA GLY A 35 -14.48 4.73 7.67
C GLY A 35 -13.96 5.86 6.77
N LEU A 36 -13.53 5.54 5.54
CA LEU A 36 -13.03 6.51 4.57
C LEU A 36 -14.17 7.05 3.69
N GLU A 37 -13.97 8.25 3.13
CA GLU A 37 -14.86 8.81 2.13
C GLU A 37 -14.75 8.08 0.79
N LEU A 38 -15.81 8.03 0.00
CA LEU A 38 -15.80 7.40 -1.34
C LEU A 38 -14.72 7.95 -2.26
N SER A 39 -14.41 9.25 -2.15
CA SER A 39 -13.37 9.94 -2.93
C SER A 39 -11.95 9.51 -2.56
N GLN A 40 -11.77 8.87 -1.41
CA GLN A 40 -10.48 8.37 -0.93
C GLN A 40 -10.24 6.90 -1.32
N LEU A 41 -11.20 6.26 -2.00
CA LEU A 41 -11.14 4.84 -2.33
C LEU A 41 -10.89 4.62 -3.82
N VAL A 42 -9.92 3.77 -4.10
CA VAL A 42 -9.67 3.26 -5.45
C VAL A 42 -9.71 1.73 -5.40
N VAL A 43 -10.39 1.13 -6.35
CA VAL A 43 -10.53 -0.33 -6.43
C VAL A 43 -9.93 -0.89 -7.72
N GLY A 44 -9.50 -2.13 -7.67
CA GLY A 44 -8.91 -2.83 -8.80
C GLY A 44 -8.92 -4.35 -8.59
N PRO A 45 -8.49 -5.13 -9.56
CA PRO A 45 -8.43 -6.59 -9.50
C PRO A 45 -7.22 -7.09 -8.66
N GLY A 46 -7.09 -6.57 -7.45
CA GLY A 46 -6.05 -6.94 -6.48
C GLY A 46 -4.97 -5.87 -6.29
N SER A 47 -4.23 -5.99 -5.17
CA SER A 47 -3.20 -5.03 -4.77
C SER A 47 -2.05 -4.90 -5.78
N ASP A 48 -1.67 -5.97 -6.46
CA ASP A 48 -0.61 -5.96 -7.47
C ASP A 48 -0.86 -4.92 -8.57
N GLU A 49 -2.10 -4.85 -9.09
CA GLU A 49 -2.45 -3.87 -10.11
C GLU A 49 -2.50 -2.46 -9.52
N LEU A 50 -3.08 -2.30 -8.33
CA LEU A 50 -3.16 -1.00 -7.67
C LEU A 50 -1.77 -0.44 -7.35
N LEU A 51 -0.86 -1.27 -6.83
CA LEU A 51 0.53 -0.89 -6.57
C LEU A 51 1.27 -0.54 -7.87
N THR A 52 1.06 -1.30 -8.93
CA THR A 52 1.63 -0.98 -10.25
C THR A 52 1.14 0.39 -10.75
N ARG A 53 -0.15 0.65 -10.67
CA ARG A 53 -0.76 1.93 -11.06
C ARG A 53 -0.24 3.09 -10.22
N LEU A 54 -0.15 2.89 -8.88
CA LEU A 54 0.41 3.87 -7.97
C LEU A 54 1.84 4.25 -8.36
N VAL A 55 2.70 3.25 -8.57
CA VAL A 55 4.10 3.50 -8.93
C VAL A 55 4.20 4.27 -10.26
N HIS A 56 3.42 3.88 -11.28
CA HIS A 56 3.42 4.60 -12.56
C HIS A 56 2.83 6.02 -12.46
N ALA A 57 1.97 6.30 -11.50
CA ALA A 57 1.40 7.63 -11.30
C ALA A 57 2.36 8.61 -10.65
N TYR A 58 3.26 8.12 -9.79
CA TYR A 58 4.10 8.97 -8.96
C TYR A 58 5.60 8.87 -9.24
N ALA A 59 6.07 7.84 -9.96
CA ALA A 59 7.49 7.65 -10.23
C ALA A 59 7.74 7.29 -11.70
N GLY A 60 8.88 7.73 -12.22
CA GLY A 60 9.32 7.52 -13.59
C GLY A 60 10.84 7.55 -13.75
N PRO A 61 11.35 7.68 -14.98
CA PRO A 61 12.79 7.75 -15.22
C PRO A 61 13.46 8.91 -14.47
N GLY A 62 14.49 8.57 -13.68
CA GLY A 62 15.22 9.52 -12.84
C GLY A 62 14.72 9.58 -11.38
N ASP A 63 13.55 9.06 -11.08
CA ASP A 63 13.01 8.96 -9.73
C ASP A 63 13.46 7.71 -9.00
N GLU A 64 13.23 7.68 -7.70
CA GLU A 64 13.55 6.57 -6.81
C GLU A 64 12.32 6.08 -6.05
N LEU A 65 12.24 4.76 -5.85
CA LEU A 65 11.31 4.09 -4.96
C LEU A 65 12.11 3.39 -3.87
N VAL A 66 11.91 3.81 -2.61
CA VAL A 66 12.55 3.19 -1.44
C VAL A 66 11.65 2.07 -0.92
N HIS A 67 12.23 0.92 -0.61
CA HIS A 67 11.57 -0.24 -0.01
C HIS A 67 12.49 -0.92 1.00
N SER A 68 11.98 -1.77 1.90
CA SER A 68 12.79 -2.59 2.80
C SER A 68 13.61 -3.64 2.03
N ALA A 69 14.76 -4.04 2.53
CA ALA A 69 15.65 -5.00 1.85
C ALA A 69 14.99 -6.37 1.66
N HIS A 70 14.24 -6.84 2.67
CA HIS A 70 13.47 -8.09 2.63
C HIS A 70 11.98 -7.76 2.47
N CYS A 71 11.58 -7.31 1.30
CA CYS A 71 10.21 -6.93 0.98
C CYS A 71 9.51 -7.92 0.04
N TYR A 72 8.24 -7.66 -0.22
CA TYR A 72 7.55 -8.35 -1.30
C TYR A 72 8.31 -8.17 -2.61
N GLY A 73 8.73 -9.30 -3.20
CA GLY A 73 9.68 -9.33 -4.31
C GLY A 73 9.27 -8.55 -5.56
N LYS A 74 8.01 -8.14 -5.66
CA LYS A 74 7.54 -7.30 -6.77
C LYS A 74 7.78 -5.79 -6.58
N PHE A 75 8.03 -5.29 -5.37
CA PHE A 75 8.25 -3.86 -5.15
C PHE A 75 9.38 -3.29 -6.03
N PRO A 76 10.59 -3.87 -6.04
CA PRO A 76 11.64 -3.40 -6.95
C PRO A 76 11.30 -3.64 -8.43
N ILE A 77 10.42 -4.59 -8.76
CA ILE A 77 9.98 -4.82 -10.13
C ILE A 77 9.07 -3.68 -10.58
N TYR A 78 8.10 -3.25 -9.76
CA TYR A 78 7.23 -2.11 -10.09
C TYR A 78 8.03 -0.83 -10.36
N ALA A 79 9.04 -0.54 -9.53
CA ALA A 79 9.94 0.59 -9.77
C ALA A 79 10.60 0.52 -11.15
N ARG A 80 11.20 -0.63 -11.49
CA ARG A 80 11.86 -0.81 -12.80
C ARG A 80 10.88 -0.74 -13.97
N MET A 81 9.66 -1.26 -13.81
CA MET A 81 8.62 -1.17 -14.85
C MET A 81 8.24 0.28 -15.15
N ALA A 82 8.21 1.14 -14.15
CA ALA A 82 7.97 2.57 -14.30
C ALA A 82 9.22 3.35 -14.79
N GLY A 83 10.38 2.70 -14.87
CA GLY A 83 11.65 3.35 -15.19
C GLY A 83 12.34 4.03 -14.00
N ALA A 84 11.81 3.88 -12.80
CA ALA A 84 12.39 4.39 -11.58
C ALA A 84 13.46 3.44 -11.00
N ALA A 85 14.36 3.97 -10.19
CA ALA A 85 15.37 3.20 -9.49
C ALA A 85 14.82 2.64 -8.16
N PRO A 86 14.82 1.31 -7.94
CA PRO A 86 14.53 0.77 -6.62
C PRO A 86 15.73 0.97 -5.69
N VAL A 87 15.45 1.43 -4.48
CA VAL A 87 16.44 1.64 -3.41
C VAL A 87 16.04 0.78 -2.22
N ALA A 88 16.89 -0.21 -1.89
CA ALA A 88 16.65 -1.10 -0.77
C ALA A 88 17.22 -0.52 0.52
N ALA A 89 16.37 -0.15 1.47
CA ALA A 89 16.76 0.26 2.80
C ALA A 89 17.12 -0.99 3.65
N PRO A 90 18.26 -1.02 4.35
CA PRO A 90 18.61 -2.13 5.22
C PRO A 90 17.57 -2.38 6.30
N ASP A 91 17.26 -3.64 6.55
CA ASP A 91 16.42 -4.06 7.66
C ASP A 91 17.24 -4.29 8.92
N ARG A 92 16.56 -4.28 10.06
CA ARG A 92 17.10 -4.72 11.34
C ARG A 92 16.36 -5.98 11.79
N ASP A 93 17.06 -7.10 11.88
CA ASP A 93 16.50 -8.40 12.28
C ASP A 93 15.26 -8.80 11.42
N PHE A 94 15.36 -8.63 10.10
CA PHE A 94 14.28 -8.87 9.13
C PHE A 94 13.03 -8.01 9.35
N ARG A 95 13.16 -6.89 10.01
CA ARG A 95 12.09 -5.92 10.25
C ARG A 95 12.50 -4.59 9.63
N VAL A 96 11.53 -3.87 9.10
CA VAL A 96 11.75 -2.50 8.59
C VAL A 96 12.41 -1.65 9.66
N ASP A 97 13.56 -1.06 9.33
CA ASP A 97 14.24 -0.05 10.15
C ASP A 97 13.89 1.34 9.60
N VAL A 98 13.06 2.06 10.34
CA VAL A 98 12.60 3.40 9.94
C VAL A 98 13.75 4.38 9.76
N ASP A 99 14.81 4.29 10.59
CA ASP A 99 15.98 5.17 10.45
C ASP A 99 16.76 4.87 9.17
N ALA A 100 16.88 3.59 8.82
CA ALA A 100 17.49 3.17 7.56
C ALA A 100 16.66 3.64 6.36
N VAL A 101 15.33 3.50 6.41
CA VAL A 101 14.45 4.02 5.34
C VAL A 101 14.64 5.53 5.17
N LEU A 102 14.58 6.30 6.26
CA LEU A 102 14.74 7.76 6.23
C LEU A 102 16.13 8.17 5.71
N SER A 103 17.18 7.42 6.05
CA SER A 103 18.54 7.70 5.56
C SER A 103 18.77 7.39 4.07
N CYS A 104 17.89 6.57 3.46
CA CYS A 104 17.92 6.28 2.03
C CYS A 104 17.20 7.33 1.16
N LEU A 105 16.50 8.30 1.76
CA LEU A 105 15.77 9.32 1.01
C LEU A 105 16.71 10.29 0.32
N THR A 106 16.35 10.66 -0.90
CA THR A 106 17.00 11.71 -1.69
C THR A 106 15.95 12.64 -2.31
N GLU A 107 16.38 13.72 -2.93
CA GLU A 107 15.50 14.62 -3.69
C GLU A 107 14.74 13.92 -4.83
N ARG A 108 15.19 12.74 -5.25
CA ARG A 108 14.57 11.91 -6.29
C ARG A 108 13.57 10.90 -5.74
N THR A 109 13.50 10.72 -4.43
CA THR A 109 12.58 9.75 -3.82
C THR A 109 11.14 10.22 -3.99
N ARG A 110 10.34 9.47 -4.74
CA ARG A 110 8.91 9.75 -4.96
C ARG A 110 8.00 8.85 -4.16
N ILE A 111 8.45 7.64 -3.87
CA ILE A 111 7.65 6.64 -3.17
C ILE A 111 8.51 5.96 -2.11
N VAL A 112 7.95 5.81 -0.92
CA VAL A 112 8.36 4.79 0.06
C VAL A 112 7.26 3.75 0.06
N LEU A 113 7.60 2.51 -0.32
CA LEU A 113 6.64 1.40 -0.42
C LEU A 113 7.03 0.29 0.56
N LEU A 114 6.17 0.05 1.53
CA LEU A 114 6.37 -0.94 2.59
C LEU A 114 5.16 -1.87 2.68
N ALA A 115 5.39 -3.15 2.99
CA ALA A 115 4.35 -4.04 3.47
C ALA A 115 4.32 -4.03 5.00
N ASN A 116 3.13 -3.89 5.58
CA ASN A 116 2.96 -3.88 7.03
C ASN A 116 1.65 -4.55 7.45
N PRO A 117 1.69 -5.83 7.86
CA PRO A 117 2.86 -6.72 8.03
C PRO A 117 3.60 -7.05 6.73
N ASP A 118 4.90 -7.28 6.86
CA ASP A 118 5.75 -7.54 5.71
C ASP A 118 5.64 -8.97 5.17
N ASN A 119 5.81 -9.11 3.89
CA ASN A 119 5.97 -10.39 3.18
C ASN A 119 7.37 -10.42 2.56
N PRO A 120 8.28 -11.36 2.92
CA PRO A 120 7.98 -12.68 3.52
C PRO A 120 8.21 -12.79 5.03
N THR A 121 8.62 -11.73 5.71
CA THR A 121 9.16 -11.84 7.07
C THR A 121 8.08 -12.01 8.15
N GLY A 122 6.87 -11.53 7.89
CA GLY A 122 5.79 -11.45 8.87
C GLY A 122 6.02 -10.37 9.94
N ALA A 123 7.13 -9.65 9.88
CA ALA A 123 7.42 -8.56 10.80
C ALA A 123 6.55 -7.33 10.51
N TRP A 124 6.32 -6.50 11.51
CA TRP A 124 5.56 -5.27 11.37
C TRP A 124 6.18 -4.14 12.20
N ILE A 125 5.92 -2.91 11.81
CA ILE A 125 6.26 -1.72 12.57
C ILE A 125 5.02 -1.19 13.30
N SER A 126 5.23 -0.61 14.48
CA SER A 126 4.13 -0.03 15.28
C SER A 126 3.54 1.22 14.62
N GLY A 127 2.32 1.60 15.02
CA GLY A 127 1.71 2.85 14.58
C GLY A 127 2.57 4.08 14.93
N ALA A 128 3.30 4.06 16.05
CA ALA A 128 4.24 5.12 16.41
C ALA A 128 5.41 5.21 15.42
N GLU A 129 5.97 4.07 15.01
CA GLU A 129 7.04 4.02 14.00
C GLU A 129 6.53 4.44 12.63
N LEU A 130 5.31 4.05 12.27
CA LEU A 130 4.67 4.44 11.01
C LEU A 130 4.46 5.96 10.94
N ARG A 131 3.97 6.58 12.02
CA ARG A 131 3.85 8.04 12.11
C ARG A 131 5.20 8.74 12.08
N ARG A 132 6.21 8.18 12.74
CA ARG A 132 7.58 8.72 12.70
C ARG A 132 8.16 8.66 11.29
N LEU A 133 7.94 7.56 10.58
CA LEU A 133 8.34 7.44 9.18
C LEU A 133 7.68 8.54 8.34
N HIS A 134 6.35 8.63 8.40
CA HIS A 134 5.60 9.64 7.64
C HIS A 134 6.07 11.08 7.94
N ALA A 135 6.27 11.40 9.21
CA ALA A 135 6.75 12.73 9.63
C ALA A 135 8.15 13.08 9.12
N GLY A 136 8.96 12.09 8.78
CA GLY A 136 10.30 12.26 8.21
C GLY A 136 10.34 12.30 6.68
N LEU A 137 9.21 12.09 5.99
CA LEU A 137 9.16 12.12 4.54
C LEU A 137 9.04 13.56 4.02
N PRO A 138 9.70 13.87 2.89
CA PRO A 138 9.44 15.09 2.15
C PRO A 138 7.99 15.14 1.63
N ASP A 139 7.40 16.33 1.52
CA ASP A 139 6.01 16.53 1.07
C ASP A 139 5.71 15.92 -0.32
N HIS A 140 6.73 15.82 -1.16
CA HIS A 140 6.61 15.25 -2.51
C HIS A 140 6.74 13.71 -2.55
N THR A 141 6.98 13.06 -1.42
CA THR A 141 7.14 11.61 -1.32
C THR A 141 5.85 10.96 -0.83
N VAL A 142 5.36 9.98 -1.57
CA VAL A 142 4.19 9.18 -1.19
C VAL A 142 4.63 8.02 -0.29
N LEU A 143 3.97 7.84 0.84
CA LEU A 143 4.05 6.63 1.65
C LEU A 143 2.96 5.67 1.20
N ALA A 144 3.35 4.55 0.62
CA ALA A 144 2.45 3.46 0.26
C ALA A 144 2.63 2.29 1.23
N ILE A 145 1.54 1.86 1.85
CA ILE A 145 1.51 0.80 2.85
C ILE A 145 0.69 -0.35 2.27
N ASP A 146 1.34 -1.45 1.95
CA ASP A 146 0.65 -2.69 1.56
C ASP A 146 0.16 -3.40 2.83
N GLY A 147 -1.14 -3.29 3.08
CA GLY A 147 -1.83 -3.86 4.24
C GLY A 147 -2.42 -5.26 4.00
N ALA A 148 -1.94 -6.01 3.01
CA ALA A 148 -2.51 -7.32 2.63
C ALA A 148 -2.63 -8.32 3.78
N TYR A 149 -1.84 -8.15 4.84
CA TYR A 149 -1.81 -9.04 6.01
C TYR A 149 -2.28 -8.38 7.31
N THR A 150 -2.91 -7.23 7.24
CA THR A 150 -3.42 -6.47 8.41
C THR A 150 -4.29 -7.31 9.33
N ASP A 151 -5.18 -8.13 8.77
CA ASP A 151 -6.13 -8.95 9.54
C ASP A 151 -5.46 -10.04 10.40
N TYR A 152 -4.16 -10.29 10.23
CA TYR A 152 -3.43 -11.30 10.99
C TYR A 152 -2.76 -10.74 12.25
N VAL A 153 -2.77 -9.42 12.46
CA VAL A 153 -2.15 -8.78 13.62
C VAL A 153 -3.21 -8.43 14.66
N SER A 154 -3.02 -8.90 15.88
CA SER A 154 -3.88 -8.60 17.03
C SER A 154 -3.19 -7.76 18.11
N ASP A 155 -1.95 -7.32 17.86
CA ASP A 155 -1.20 -6.50 18.82
C ASP A 155 -1.77 -5.07 18.87
N PRO A 156 -2.02 -4.52 20.07
CA PRO A 156 -2.61 -3.19 20.21
C PRO A 156 -1.70 -2.03 19.79
N HIS A 157 -0.42 -2.28 19.57
CA HIS A 157 0.53 -1.28 19.06
C HIS A 157 0.59 -1.24 17.53
N TYR A 158 -0.03 -2.21 16.86
CA TYR A 158 -0.13 -2.22 15.40
C TYR A 158 -1.23 -1.25 14.94
N GLU A 159 -0.96 -0.55 13.86
CA GLU A 159 -1.93 0.28 13.13
C GLU A 159 -1.83 -0.01 11.63
N ASP A 160 -2.97 -0.16 10.97
CA ASP A 160 -3.06 -0.47 9.54
C ASP A 160 -2.71 0.71 8.62
N GLY A 161 -2.59 1.91 9.17
CA GLY A 161 -2.30 3.13 8.42
C GLY A 161 -3.54 3.87 7.91
N LEU A 162 -4.75 3.32 8.01
CA LEU A 162 -5.97 3.97 7.49
C LEU A 162 -6.23 5.34 8.15
N ALA A 163 -6.03 5.45 9.46
CA ALA A 163 -6.17 6.72 10.17
C ALA A 163 -5.15 7.77 9.70
N LEU A 164 -3.93 7.33 9.36
CA LEU A 164 -2.90 8.19 8.80
C LEU A 164 -3.28 8.65 7.38
N ALA A 165 -3.74 7.72 6.54
CA ALA A 165 -4.19 8.02 5.18
C ALA A 165 -5.41 8.95 5.15
N ALA A 166 -6.34 8.82 6.11
CA ALA A 166 -7.48 9.72 6.23
C ALA A 166 -7.08 11.18 6.52
N GLY A 167 -5.94 11.39 7.19
CA GLY A 167 -5.47 12.71 7.60
C GLY A 167 -4.35 13.33 6.75
N ALA A 168 -3.80 12.58 5.79
CA ALA A 168 -2.63 12.99 5.01
C ALA A 168 -2.89 12.89 3.49
N ASN A 169 -2.30 13.82 2.72
CA ASN A 169 -2.47 13.85 1.27
C ASN A 169 -1.46 12.97 0.51
N ASN A 170 -0.47 12.44 1.20
CA ASN A 170 0.63 11.66 0.62
C ASN A 170 0.75 10.26 1.24
N VAL A 171 -0.33 9.71 1.79
CA VAL A 171 -0.37 8.35 2.32
C VAL A 171 -1.44 7.55 1.59
N VAL A 172 -1.08 6.32 1.20
CA VAL A 172 -1.98 5.32 0.56
C VAL A 172 -1.84 4.00 1.31
N VAL A 173 -2.97 3.34 1.59
CA VAL A 173 -3.02 2.00 2.21
C VAL A 173 -3.75 1.06 1.29
#